data_05fbefb02001772cc679b4d3308a67f7
#
_entry.id   05fbefb02001772cc679b4d3308a67f7
#
_cell.length_a   1.000
_cell.length_b   1.000
_cell.length_c   1.000
_cell.angle_alpha   90.00
_cell.angle_beta   90.00
_cell.angle_gamma   90.00
#
_symmetry.space_group_name_H-M   'P 1'
#
loop_
_entity.id
_entity.type
_entity.pdbx_description
1 polymer ?
#
loop_
_entity_poly.entity_id
_entity_poly.type
_entity_poly.pdbx_seq_one_letter_code
_entity_poly.pdbx_strand_id
1 'polypeptide(L)'
;SNPAYEFLDPTVLYALFTAKEAVSQADWSGQRFGVNIGSSRGATELFESHYAHFLSEGYCKTLASPTTTLGNVSTWVAQYFATQGFALSHSITCSTALHGIANAVAWLQSGMEERFLVGGTEAPLTPFTIAQVKALKIYSSLPLPYPCRSMDMTKKQNTMVLGEGAGCFCLEKGERPNALAYIIGIGFATEQLTHSVSLSPDGQCLQESMRSALESAGNPKIDVVITHCTGTIKGDRAELNAIEAVFGAQKPLLTNNKWQHGHTYGASGALNLGMAIEMLQRNTFQPIPYLDEVNEVPEKLQTVMINAVGFGGNGISVILKSKI
;
A
#
# COMPACT_ATOMS: atom_id res chain seq x y z
N SER A 1 26.66 -6.20 -11.88
CA SER A 1 25.45 -6.84 -11.30
C SER A 1 25.87 -8.01 -10.42
N ASN A 2 25.24 -8.22 -9.28
CA ASN A 2 25.51 -9.38 -8.44
C ASN A 2 24.74 -10.57 -9.03
N PRO A 3 25.42 -11.68 -9.41
CA PRO A 3 24.77 -12.86 -10.00
C PRO A 3 23.64 -13.45 -9.16
N ALA A 4 23.67 -13.24 -7.83
CA ALA A 4 22.60 -13.69 -6.94
C ALA A 4 21.22 -13.07 -7.25
N TYR A 5 21.18 -11.90 -7.91
CA TYR A 5 19.91 -11.20 -8.22
C TYR A 5 19.24 -11.73 -9.49
N GLU A 6 19.95 -12.46 -10.34
CA GLU A 6 19.39 -13.04 -11.57
C GLU A 6 18.32 -14.11 -11.31
N PHE A 7 18.28 -14.64 -10.09
CA PHE A 7 17.33 -15.68 -9.69
C PHE A 7 16.19 -15.16 -8.83
N LEU A 8 16.09 -13.84 -8.61
CA LEU A 8 15.08 -13.24 -7.78
C LEU A 8 13.83 -12.87 -8.59
N ASP A 9 12.68 -13.02 -7.95
CA ASP A 9 11.41 -12.56 -8.52
C ASP A 9 11.39 -11.03 -8.68
N PRO A 10 10.72 -10.49 -9.70
CA PRO A 10 10.55 -9.05 -9.86
C PRO A 10 10.03 -8.34 -8.60
N THR A 11 9.18 -9.00 -7.80
CA THR A 11 8.72 -8.49 -6.50
C THR A 11 9.87 -8.11 -5.58
N VAL A 12 10.93 -8.93 -5.51
CA VAL A 12 12.12 -8.64 -4.69
C VAL A 12 12.99 -7.57 -5.34
N LEU A 13 13.14 -7.59 -6.67
CA LEU A 13 13.93 -6.60 -7.41
C LEU A 13 13.34 -5.19 -7.28
N TYR A 14 12.02 -5.04 -7.35
CA TYR A 14 11.35 -3.76 -7.13
C TYR A 14 11.58 -3.25 -5.70
N ALA A 15 11.48 -4.13 -4.70
CA ALA A 15 11.77 -3.77 -3.30
C ALA A 15 13.21 -3.30 -3.12
N LEU A 16 14.19 -4.01 -3.69
CA LEU A 16 15.61 -3.63 -3.63
C LEU A 16 15.86 -2.26 -4.26
N PHE A 17 15.24 -1.99 -5.41
CA PHE A 17 15.38 -0.71 -6.10
C PHE A 17 14.85 0.45 -5.24
N THR A 18 13.61 0.36 -4.78
CA THR A 18 12.98 1.43 -3.98
C THR A 18 13.61 1.57 -2.60
N ALA A 19 14.06 0.47 -1.99
CA ALA A 19 14.80 0.49 -0.73
C ALA A 19 16.14 1.23 -0.86
N LYS A 20 16.87 1.03 -1.97
CA LYS A 20 18.12 1.74 -2.24
C LYS A 20 17.90 3.26 -2.33
N GLU A 21 16.87 3.67 -3.03
CA GLU A 21 16.49 5.09 -3.14
C GLU A 21 16.16 5.68 -1.76
N ALA A 22 15.29 5.00 -0.99
CA ALA A 22 14.86 5.48 0.33
C ALA A 22 16.03 5.59 1.32
N VAL A 23 16.88 4.56 1.41
CA VAL A 23 18.05 4.52 2.31
C VAL A 23 19.08 5.59 1.93
N SER A 24 19.26 5.83 0.62
CA SER A 24 20.13 6.90 0.12
C SER A 24 19.61 8.29 0.49
N GLN A 25 18.30 8.54 0.30
CA GLN A 25 17.66 9.81 0.65
C GLN A 25 17.67 10.09 2.17
N ALA A 26 17.58 9.04 2.97
CA ALA A 26 17.60 9.13 4.44
C ALA A 26 19.01 9.23 5.03
N ASP A 27 20.05 9.06 4.21
CA ASP A 27 21.46 8.99 4.66
C ASP A 27 21.72 7.89 5.72
N TRP A 28 21.14 6.69 5.47
CA TRP A 28 21.27 5.54 6.38
C TRP A 28 22.34 4.52 5.95
N SER A 29 23.17 4.84 4.97
CA SER A 29 24.22 3.95 4.51
C SER A 29 25.16 3.52 5.63
N GLY A 30 25.34 2.20 5.82
CA GLY A 30 26.16 1.64 6.91
C GLY A 30 25.54 1.72 8.29
N GLN A 31 24.30 2.15 8.44
CA GLN A 31 23.60 2.20 9.71
C GLN A 31 22.77 0.93 9.96
N ARG A 32 22.51 0.64 11.25
CA ARG A 32 21.58 -0.40 11.63
C ARG A 32 20.14 0.08 11.51
N PHE A 33 19.27 -0.70 10.88
CA PHE A 33 17.84 -0.48 10.81
C PHE A 33 17.08 -1.79 10.62
N GLY A 34 15.84 -1.85 11.09
CA GLY A 34 14.91 -2.93 10.80
C GLY A 34 14.32 -2.82 9.41
N VAL A 35 13.86 -3.94 8.84
CA VAL A 35 13.23 -4.01 7.52
C VAL A 35 11.87 -4.69 7.64
N ASN A 36 10.80 -4.05 7.18
CA ASN A 36 9.48 -4.64 7.08
C ASN A 36 8.83 -4.28 5.75
N ILE A 37 9.13 -5.04 4.72
CA ILE A 37 8.56 -4.90 3.39
C ILE A 37 7.65 -6.09 3.14
N GLY A 38 6.36 -5.81 2.93
CA GLY A 38 5.35 -6.82 2.71
C GLY A 38 4.96 -6.99 1.25
N SER A 39 4.37 -8.13 0.95
CA SER A 39 3.74 -8.42 -0.35
C SER A 39 2.50 -9.26 -0.09
N SER A 40 1.43 -9.05 -0.84
CA SER A 40 0.24 -9.87 -0.69
C SER A 40 0.34 -11.20 -1.45
N ARG A 41 1.14 -11.25 -2.49
CA ARG A 41 1.28 -12.43 -3.36
C ARG A 41 2.69 -13.03 -3.35
N GLY A 42 3.70 -12.27 -2.96
CA GLY A 42 5.08 -12.72 -2.95
C GLY A 42 5.65 -12.93 -4.36
N ALA A 43 6.55 -13.89 -4.51
CA ALA A 43 7.26 -14.22 -5.74
C ALA A 43 6.34 -14.97 -6.73
N THR A 44 5.35 -14.29 -7.27
CA THR A 44 4.27 -14.87 -8.08
C THR A 44 4.79 -15.51 -9.37
N GLU A 45 5.62 -14.80 -10.13
CA GLU A 45 6.14 -15.28 -11.40
C GLU A 45 7.04 -16.51 -11.23
N LEU A 46 7.95 -16.46 -10.27
CA LEU A 46 8.82 -17.60 -9.97
C LEU A 46 8.03 -18.80 -9.47
N PHE A 47 7.03 -18.58 -8.61
CA PHE A 47 6.20 -19.67 -8.10
C PHE A 47 5.46 -20.39 -9.24
N GLU A 48 4.84 -19.63 -10.15
CA GLU A 48 4.16 -20.19 -11.33
C GLU A 48 5.14 -20.92 -12.25
N SER A 49 6.33 -20.34 -12.51
CA SER A 49 7.38 -20.95 -13.33
C SER A 49 7.90 -22.26 -12.73
N HIS A 50 8.17 -22.28 -11.42
CA HIS A 50 8.61 -23.47 -10.73
C HIS A 50 7.54 -24.57 -10.70
N TYR A 51 6.27 -24.17 -10.55
CA TYR A 51 5.15 -25.12 -10.60
C TYR A 51 4.96 -25.72 -12.00
N ALA A 52 5.05 -24.90 -13.04
CA ALA A 52 5.01 -25.39 -14.43
C ALA A 52 6.17 -26.36 -14.72
N HIS A 53 7.38 -26.05 -14.26
CA HIS A 53 8.52 -26.96 -14.36
C HIS A 53 8.28 -28.30 -13.63
N PHE A 54 7.73 -28.25 -12.42
CA PHE A 54 7.38 -29.45 -11.66
C PHE A 54 6.36 -30.32 -12.42
N LEU A 55 5.37 -29.73 -13.04
CA LEU A 55 4.37 -30.47 -13.82
C LEU A 55 4.97 -31.13 -15.07
N SER A 56 5.96 -30.51 -15.71
CA SER A 56 6.60 -31.06 -16.92
C SER A 56 7.66 -32.10 -16.62
N GLU A 57 8.49 -31.88 -15.57
CA GLU A 57 9.69 -32.69 -15.32
C GLU A 57 9.56 -33.63 -14.12
N GLY A 58 8.55 -33.44 -13.25
CA GLY A 58 8.33 -34.27 -12.07
C GLY A 58 9.24 -33.96 -10.88
N TYR A 59 10.08 -32.91 -10.94
CA TYR A 59 10.95 -32.47 -9.85
C TYR A 59 11.05 -30.96 -9.76
N CYS A 60 11.49 -30.45 -8.59
CA CYS A 60 11.71 -29.01 -8.35
C CYS A 60 13.19 -28.65 -8.49
N LYS A 61 13.47 -27.44 -8.98
CA LYS A 61 14.82 -26.88 -8.97
C LYS A 61 15.27 -26.57 -7.54
N THR A 62 16.58 -26.60 -7.29
CA THR A 62 17.17 -26.42 -5.95
C THR A 62 16.75 -25.10 -5.27
N LEU A 63 16.63 -24.01 -6.04
CA LEU A 63 16.27 -22.70 -5.51
C LEU A 63 14.76 -22.41 -5.51
N ALA A 64 13.92 -23.38 -5.91
CA ALA A 64 12.46 -23.15 -5.98
C ALA A 64 11.87 -22.69 -4.63
N SER A 65 12.20 -23.39 -3.54
CA SER A 65 11.67 -23.03 -2.21
C SER A 65 12.25 -21.72 -1.67
N PRO A 66 13.58 -21.51 -1.58
CA PRO A 66 14.12 -20.31 -0.96
C PRO A 66 13.81 -19.01 -1.73
N THR A 67 13.54 -19.07 -3.03
CA THR A 67 13.21 -17.88 -3.83
C THR A 67 11.72 -17.54 -3.88
N THR A 68 10.84 -18.43 -3.39
CA THR A 68 9.39 -18.23 -3.42
C THR A 68 8.74 -18.05 -2.05
N THR A 69 9.51 -18.13 -0.96
CA THR A 69 8.98 -17.91 0.40
C THR A 69 8.68 -16.43 0.64
N LEU A 70 7.59 -16.14 1.35
CA LEU A 70 7.11 -14.77 1.60
C LEU A 70 8.15 -13.91 2.34
N GLY A 71 8.90 -14.48 3.29
CA GLY A 71 9.96 -13.79 4.03
C GLY A 71 11.14 -13.32 3.20
N ASN A 72 11.25 -13.77 1.99
CA ASN A 72 12.32 -13.52 1.04
C ASN A 72 12.55 -12.01 0.77
N VAL A 73 11.49 -11.21 0.61
CA VAL A 73 11.62 -9.78 0.27
C VAL A 73 12.46 -9.01 1.29
N SER A 74 12.05 -8.99 2.55
CA SER A 74 12.76 -8.23 3.59
C SER A 74 14.14 -8.79 3.87
N THR A 75 14.32 -10.11 3.78
CA THR A 75 15.61 -10.77 3.98
C THR A 75 16.63 -10.35 2.92
N TRP A 76 16.26 -10.32 1.63
CA TRP A 76 17.14 -9.87 0.56
C TRP A 76 17.50 -8.38 0.68
N VAL A 77 16.53 -7.55 1.06
CA VAL A 77 16.79 -6.12 1.33
C VAL A 77 17.75 -5.96 2.51
N ALA A 78 17.52 -6.66 3.61
CA ALA A 78 18.42 -6.61 4.77
C ALA A 78 19.84 -7.07 4.43
N GLN A 79 20.00 -8.13 3.65
CA GLN A 79 21.30 -8.61 3.19
C GLN A 79 21.99 -7.63 2.26
N TYR A 80 21.25 -6.98 1.34
CA TYR A 80 21.81 -5.99 0.44
C TYR A 80 22.48 -4.83 1.19
N PHE A 81 21.87 -4.38 2.27
CA PHE A 81 22.42 -3.31 3.12
C PHE A 81 23.33 -3.79 4.23
N ALA A 82 23.51 -5.10 4.38
CA ALA A 82 24.22 -5.73 5.51
C ALA A 82 23.72 -5.20 6.87
N THR A 83 22.43 -4.82 6.95
CA THR A 83 21.85 -4.36 8.21
C THR A 83 21.64 -5.53 9.16
N GLN A 84 21.94 -5.31 10.46
CA GLN A 84 21.76 -6.30 11.54
C GLN A 84 20.45 -6.08 12.29
N GLY A 85 19.56 -5.22 11.77
CA GLY A 85 18.23 -5.00 12.31
C GLY A 85 17.29 -6.16 12.03
N PHE A 86 16.11 -6.09 12.61
CA PHE A 86 15.06 -7.11 12.42
C PHE A 86 14.53 -7.11 10.99
N ALA A 87 14.44 -8.25 10.35
CA ALA A 87 13.88 -8.39 9.00
C ALA A 87 12.59 -9.21 9.03
N LEU A 88 11.46 -8.58 8.69
CA LEU A 88 10.13 -9.17 8.68
C LEU A 88 9.44 -8.91 7.35
N SER A 89 8.89 -9.94 6.73
CA SER A 89 7.88 -9.81 5.68
C SER A 89 6.54 -10.34 6.17
N HIS A 90 5.46 -9.70 5.74
CA HIS A 90 4.10 -10.11 6.10
C HIS A 90 3.15 -9.88 4.91
N SER A 91 1.95 -10.43 5.03
CA SER A 91 0.85 -10.21 4.11
C SER A 91 -0.44 -9.97 4.88
N ILE A 92 -1.07 -8.82 4.63
CA ILE A 92 -2.46 -8.51 5.00
C ILE A 92 -3.17 -8.04 3.74
N THR A 93 -3.08 -8.85 2.70
CA THR A 93 -3.63 -8.61 1.38
C THR A 93 -3.36 -7.17 0.87
N CYS A 94 -4.36 -6.44 0.41
CA CYS A 94 -4.16 -5.11 -0.19
C CYS A 94 -3.75 -4.01 0.81
N SER A 95 -3.91 -4.22 2.10
CA SER A 95 -3.53 -3.27 3.17
C SER A 95 -2.11 -3.50 3.72
N THR A 96 -1.36 -4.44 3.16
CA THR A 96 -0.05 -4.90 3.63
C THR A 96 0.93 -3.76 3.93
N ALA A 97 1.15 -2.84 3.00
CA ALA A 97 2.15 -1.78 3.18
C ALA A 97 1.82 -0.84 4.36
N LEU A 98 0.54 -0.47 4.54
CA LEU A 98 0.17 0.40 5.67
C LEU A 98 0.24 -0.35 7.01
N HIS A 99 -0.07 -1.64 7.06
CA HIS A 99 0.16 -2.44 8.26
C HIS A 99 1.65 -2.61 8.58
N GLY A 100 2.52 -2.62 7.56
CA GLY A 100 3.97 -2.55 7.74
C GLY A 100 4.42 -1.29 8.45
N ILE A 101 3.79 -0.15 8.12
CA ILE A 101 4.01 1.12 8.83
C ILE A 101 3.56 1.03 10.28
N ALA A 102 2.37 0.48 10.54
CA ALA A 102 1.87 0.30 11.91
C ALA A 102 2.81 -0.58 12.75
N ASN A 103 3.29 -1.69 12.19
CA ASN A 103 4.29 -2.53 12.84
C ASN A 103 5.56 -1.74 13.18
N ALA A 104 6.14 -1.05 12.20
CA ALA A 104 7.37 -0.29 12.41
C ALA A 104 7.20 0.80 13.48
N VAL A 105 6.07 1.53 13.46
CA VAL A 105 5.77 2.53 14.49
C VAL A 105 5.71 1.89 15.88
N ALA A 106 5.09 0.71 16.04
CA ALA A 106 5.06 -0.01 17.30
C ALA A 106 6.48 -0.40 17.79
N TRP A 107 7.34 -0.88 16.89
CA TRP A 107 8.73 -1.21 17.21
C TRP A 107 9.56 0.03 17.59
N LEU A 108 9.40 1.12 16.87
CA LEU A 108 10.06 2.39 17.18
C LEU A 108 9.59 2.98 18.52
N GLN A 109 8.29 2.88 18.82
CA GLN A 109 7.73 3.35 20.09
C GLN A 109 8.18 2.50 21.28
N SER A 110 8.30 1.17 21.09
CA SER A 110 8.79 0.25 22.13
C SER A 110 10.29 0.38 22.39
N GLY A 111 11.05 1.04 21.53
CA GLY A 111 12.50 1.16 21.62
C GLY A 111 13.27 -0.09 21.20
N MET A 112 12.59 -1.09 20.59
CA MET A 112 13.27 -2.31 20.10
C MET A 112 14.12 -2.05 18.86
N GLU A 113 13.76 -1.04 18.07
CA GLU A 113 14.55 -0.51 16.94
C GLU A 113 14.48 1.02 16.94
N GLU A 114 15.53 1.67 16.43
CA GLU A 114 15.60 3.12 16.28
C GLU A 114 15.22 3.61 14.90
N ARG A 115 15.39 2.74 13.90
CA ARG A 115 15.16 3.00 12.48
C ARG A 115 14.47 1.81 11.83
N PHE A 116 13.51 2.07 10.96
CA PHE A 116 12.80 1.01 10.26
C PHE A 116 12.58 1.39 8.78
N LEU A 117 13.06 0.54 7.87
CA LEU A 117 12.73 0.61 6.46
C LEU A 117 11.43 -0.19 6.24
N VAL A 118 10.38 0.50 5.82
CA VAL A 118 9.05 -0.09 5.60
C VAL A 118 8.60 0.05 4.17
N GLY A 119 7.72 -0.81 3.72
CA GLY A 119 7.14 -0.67 2.40
C GLY A 119 6.26 -1.82 1.97
N GLY A 120 5.92 -1.80 0.70
CA GLY A 120 5.21 -2.86 0.02
C GLY A 120 5.70 -3.02 -1.41
N THR A 121 5.64 -4.24 -1.91
CA THR A 121 6.10 -4.58 -3.25
C THR A 121 5.21 -5.65 -3.87
N GLU A 122 4.92 -5.52 -5.16
CA GLU A 122 4.11 -6.48 -5.91
C GLU A 122 4.53 -6.52 -7.38
N ALA A 123 4.61 -7.74 -7.93
CA ALA A 123 4.76 -8.00 -9.36
C ALA A 123 3.74 -9.07 -9.81
N PRO A 124 2.42 -8.78 -9.77
CA PRO A 124 1.37 -9.76 -9.94
C PRO A 124 0.88 -9.91 -11.39
N LEU A 125 1.48 -9.24 -12.37
CA LEU A 125 0.95 -9.18 -13.74
C LEU A 125 1.25 -10.47 -14.54
N THR A 126 1.00 -11.62 -13.93
CA THR A 126 1.07 -12.93 -14.59
C THR A 126 -0.27 -13.31 -15.23
N PRO A 127 -0.27 -14.15 -16.29
CA PRO A 127 -1.50 -14.64 -16.91
C PRO A 127 -2.46 -15.31 -15.92
N PHE A 128 -1.93 -16.07 -14.97
CA PHE A 128 -2.75 -16.78 -13.97
C PHE A 128 -3.37 -15.81 -12.96
N THR A 129 -2.61 -14.84 -12.43
CA THR A 129 -3.16 -13.82 -11.53
C THR A 129 -4.26 -13.00 -12.22
N ILE A 130 -4.04 -12.57 -13.46
CA ILE A 130 -5.06 -11.85 -14.25
C ILE A 130 -6.31 -12.71 -14.43
N ALA A 131 -6.15 -14.01 -14.73
CA ALA A 131 -7.27 -14.93 -14.87
C ALA A 131 -8.05 -15.09 -13.55
N GLN A 132 -7.38 -15.17 -12.39
CA GLN A 132 -8.03 -15.22 -11.08
C GLN A 132 -8.91 -13.98 -10.82
N VAL A 133 -8.42 -12.78 -11.14
CA VAL A 133 -9.21 -11.55 -10.95
C VAL A 133 -10.35 -11.44 -11.94
N LYS A 134 -10.16 -11.87 -13.18
CA LYS A 134 -11.26 -11.98 -14.17
C LYS A 134 -12.35 -12.95 -13.70
N ALA A 135 -11.97 -14.07 -13.07
CA ALA A 135 -12.92 -15.03 -12.49
C ALA A 135 -13.79 -14.42 -11.38
N LEU A 136 -13.27 -13.43 -10.63
CA LEU A 136 -14.04 -12.66 -9.64
C LEU A 136 -15.02 -11.67 -10.27
N LYS A 137 -15.01 -11.49 -11.60
CA LYS A 137 -15.85 -10.53 -12.35
C LYS A 137 -15.69 -9.07 -11.87
N ILE A 138 -14.49 -8.70 -11.43
CA ILE A 138 -14.17 -7.34 -10.98
C ILE A 138 -13.18 -6.62 -11.89
N TYR A 139 -12.56 -7.34 -12.84
CA TYR A 139 -11.61 -6.78 -13.79
C TYR A 139 -12.29 -5.91 -14.84
N SER A 140 -11.65 -4.79 -15.20
CA SER A 140 -12.18 -3.85 -16.17
C SER A 140 -12.24 -4.42 -17.60
N SER A 141 -13.29 -4.07 -18.33
CA SER A 141 -13.39 -4.22 -19.78
C SER A 141 -13.46 -2.86 -20.51
N LEU A 142 -13.25 -1.76 -19.79
CA LEU A 142 -13.28 -0.42 -20.37
C LEU A 142 -12.02 -0.14 -21.20
N PRO A 143 -12.15 0.62 -22.30
CA PRO A 143 -11.00 1.05 -23.09
C PRO A 143 -10.19 2.16 -22.40
N LEU A 144 -9.02 2.46 -22.96
CA LEU A 144 -8.25 3.67 -22.65
C LEU A 144 -9.07 4.94 -22.98
N PRO A 145 -8.80 6.10 -22.34
CA PRO A 145 -7.63 6.34 -21.48
C PRO A 145 -7.81 5.97 -20.00
N TYR A 146 -8.99 5.70 -19.53
CA TYR A 146 -9.27 5.45 -18.09
C TYR A 146 -9.99 4.12 -17.88
N PRO A 147 -9.32 2.98 -18.05
CA PRO A 147 -9.95 1.68 -17.84
C PRO A 147 -10.31 1.43 -16.39
N CYS A 148 -9.57 2.01 -15.44
CA CYS A 148 -9.93 2.02 -14.02
C CYS A 148 -10.70 3.29 -13.68
N ARG A 149 -11.99 3.14 -13.35
CA ARG A 149 -12.90 4.23 -12.96
C ARG A 149 -13.15 4.23 -11.46
N SER A 150 -12.06 4.18 -10.67
CA SER A 150 -12.17 4.27 -9.20
C SER A 150 -12.84 5.58 -8.78
N MET A 151 -13.65 5.52 -7.74
CA MET A 151 -14.48 6.63 -7.22
C MET A 151 -15.57 7.16 -8.17
N ASP A 152 -15.64 6.72 -9.43
CA ASP A 152 -16.74 7.08 -10.31
C ASP A 152 -18.01 6.33 -9.89
N MET A 153 -18.92 7.03 -9.23
CA MET A 153 -20.17 6.44 -8.72
C MET A 153 -21.23 6.26 -9.80
N THR A 154 -20.98 6.73 -11.00
CA THR A 154 -21.89 6.56 -12.16
C THR A 154 -21.59 5.31 -12.98
N LYS A 155 -20.45 4.65 -12.72
CA LYS A 155 -20.03 3.42 -13.41
C LYS A 155 -21.07 2.31 -13.30
N LYS A 156 -21.30 1.57 -14.38
CA LYS A 156 -22.29 0.50 -14.48
C LYS A 156 -21.70 -0.91 -14.34
N GLN A 157 -20.40 -1.01 -14.27
CA GLN A 157 -19.66 -2.28 -14.14
C GLN A 157 -18.44 -2.09 -13.25
N ASN A 158 -17.88 -3.19 -12.75
CA ASN A 158 -16.60 -3.17 -12.06
C ASN A 158 -15.48 -2.80 -13.04
N THR A 159 -14.54 -1.99 -12.58
CA THR A 159 -13.49 -1.39 -13.41
C THR A 159 -12.12 -1.49 -12.79
N MET A 160 -11.87 -2.50 -11.96
CA MET A 160 -10.55 -2.72 -11.39
C MET A 160 -9.56 -3.12 -12.48
N VAL A 161 -8.40 -2.52 -12.46
CA VAL A 161 -7.23 -2.90 -13.27
C VAL A 161 -6.11 -3.27 -12.31
N LEU A 162 -5.36 -4.32 -12.59
CA LEU A 162 -4.16 -4.66 -11.82
C LEU A 162 -2.98 -3.80 -12.24
N GLY A 163 -2.13 -3.51 -11.27
CA GLY A 163 -0.83 -2.89 -11.47
C GLY A 163 0.26 -3.61 -10.68
N GLU A 164 1.48 -3.22 -10.89
CA GLU A 164 2.65 -3.67 -10.14
C GLU A 164 3.52 -2.49 -9.73
N GLY A 165 4.36 -2.70 -8.73
CA GLY A 165 5.27 -1.66 -8.23
C GLY A 165 5.67 -1.89 -6.78
N ALA A 166 6.50 -0.99 -6.28
CA ALA A 166 6.97 -0.97 -4.90
C ALA A 166 7.12 0.45 -4.39
N GLY A 167 7.11 0.59 -3.07
CA GLY A 167 7.47 1.82 -2.38
C GLY A 167 8.10 1.50 -1.03
N CYS A 168 9.20 2.16 -0.70
CA CYS A 168 9.91 2.01 0.57
C CYS A 168 10.12 3.35 1.23
N PHE A 169 10.04 3.39 2.56
CA PHE A 169 10.15 4.58 3.38
C PHE A 169 11.00 4.31 4.62
N CYS A 170 11.85 5.26 4.95
CA CYS A 170 12.66 5.24 6.15
C CYS A 170 11.92 5.95 7.29
N LEU A 171 11.63 5.22 8.36
CA LEU A 171 10.95 5.74 9.55
C LEU A 171 11.90 5.83 10.73
N GLU A 172 11.91 6.98 11.39
CA GLU A 172 12.59 7.23 12.67
C GLU A 172 11.64 7.93 13.64
N LYS A 173 11.88 7.75 14.94
CA LYS A 173 11.15 8.46 15.98
C LYS A 173 11.64 9.90 16.13
N GLY A 174 10.70 10.82 16.35
CA GLY A 174 10.99 12.24 16.62
C GLY A 174 11.19 13.08 15.37
N GLU A 175 11.57 14.33 15.58
CA GLU A 175 11.79 15.30 14.50
C GLU A 175 13.16 15.11 13.86
N ARG A 176 13.20 15.22 12.52
CA ARG A 176 14.43 15.13 11.74
C ARG A 176 14.48 16.25 10.71
N PRO A 177 15.65 16.88 10.49
CA PRO A 177 15.79 17.95 9.50
C PRO A 177 15.44 17.54 8.07
N ASN A 178 15.66 16.27 7.72
CA ASN A 178 15.38 15.70 6.40
C ASN A 178 14.03 14.95 6.33
N ALA A 179 13.18 15.02 7.38
CA ALA A 179 11.85 14.41 7.33
C ALA A 179 11.02 15.02 6.19
N LEU A 180 10.35 14.15 5.44
CA LEU A 180 9.44 14.54 4.35
C LEU A 180 8.04 14.87 4.87
N ALA A 181 7.58 14.14 5.89
CA ALA A 181 6.32 14.32 6.58
C ALA A 181 6.38 13.58 7.94
N TYR A 182 5.38 13.80 8.78
CA TYR A 182 5.23 13.11 10.06
C TYR A 182 3.99 12.21 10.06
N ILE A 183 4.13 10.98 10.52
CA ILE A 183 2.99 10.12 10.86
C ILE A 183 2.48 10.56 12.21
N ILE A 184 1.26 11.07 12.28
CA ILE A 184 0.66 11.61 13.51
C ILE A 184 -0.48 10.76 14.05
N GLY A 185 -1.04 9.84 13.24
CA GLY A 185 -2.12 8.96 13.64
C GLY A 185 -2.15 7.67 12.84
N ILE A 186 -2.50 6.60 13.50
CA ILE A 186 -2.72 5.28 12.90
C ILE A 186 -3.93 4.65 13.58
N GLY A 187 -4.84 4.10 12.79
CA GLY A 187 -5.95 3.30 13.26
C GLY A 187 -6.16 2.09 12.37
N PHE A 188 -6.56 0.98 12.95
CA PHE A 188 -6.83 -0.26 12.24
C PHE A 188 -8.02 -0.99 12.86
N ALA A 189 -8.74 -1.75 12.04
CA ALA A 189 -9.89 -2.54 12.48
C ALA A 189 -10.12 -3.73 11.57
N THR A 190 -10.71 -4.78 12.11
CA THR A 190 -11.19 -5.93 11.35
C THR A 190 -12.68 -6.06 11.54
N GLU A 191 -13.46 -6.13 10.46
CA GLU A 191 -14.90 -6.37 10.52
C GLU A 191 -15.28 -7.84 10.33
N GLN A 192 -16.41 -8.24 10.87
CA GLN A 192 -16.97 -9.55 10.59
C GLN A 192 -17.65 -9.55 9.22
N LEU A 193 -17.17 -10.39 8.34
CA LEU A 193 -17.68 -10.49 6.97
C LEU A 193 -18.71 -11.60 6.84
N THR A 194 -19.78 -11.33 6.09
CA THR A 194 -20.71 -12.36 5.61
C THR A 194 -20.13 -13.17 4.44
N HIS A 195 -19.17 -12.54 3.71
CA HIS A 195 -18.42 -13.15 2.61
C HIS A 195 -16.96 -12.74 2.67
N SER A 196 -16.03 -13.65 2.45
CA SER A 196 -14.58 -13.46 2.58
C SER A 196 -13.96 -12.40 1.65
N VAL A 197 -14.71 -11.92 0.64
CA VAL A 197 -14.19 -10.98 -0.39
C VAL A 197 -14.92 -9.64 -0.44
N SER A 198 -15.94 -9.41 0.39
CA SER A 198 -16.73 -8.17 0.35
C SER A 198 -16.72 -7.46 1.71
N LEU A 199 -16.65 -6.16 1.67
CA LEU A 199 -16.86 -5.31 2.84
C LEU A 199 -18.35 -5.21 3.16
N SER A 200 -18.68 -4.81 4.41
CA SER A 200 -20.00 -4.32 4.75
C SER A 200 -20.39 -3.14 3.87
N PRO A 201 -21.68 -2.93 3.56
CA PRO A 201 -22.11 -1.84 2.67
C PRO A 201 -21.71 -0.43 3.14
N ASP A 202 -21.49 -0.26 4.42
CA ASP A 202 -21.08 0.97 5.10
C ASP A 202 -19.60 0.99 5.49
N GLY A 203 -18.82 -0.05 5.16
CA GLY A 203 -17.37 -0.11 5.35
C GLY A 203 -16.97 0.02 6.82
N GLN A 204 -17.52 -0.80 7.72
CA GLN A 204 -17.33 -0.68 9.17
C GLN A 204 -15.86 -0.67 9.58
N CYS A 205 -15.01 -1.55 9.02
CA CYS A 205 -13.60 -1.55 9.35
C CYS A 205 -12.88 -0.24 8.94
N LEU A 206 -13.32 0.40 7.86
CA LEU A 206 -12.79 1.70 7.46
C LEU A 206 -13.29 2.83 8.35
N GLN A 207 -14.55 2.80 8.79
CA GLN A 207 -15.05 3.77 9.77
C GLN A 207 -14.24 3.70 11.06
N GLU A 208 -14.08 2.51 11.61
CA GLU A 208 -13.35 2.31 12.87
C GLU A 208 -11.87 2.65 12.73
N SER A 209 -11.21 2.26 11.62
CA SER A 209 -9.81 2.62 11.40
C SER A 209 -9.61 4.13 11.26
N MET A 210 -10.50 4.84 10.55
CA MET A 210 -10.43 6.30 10.43
C MET A 210 -10.66 6.99 11.77
N ARG A 211 -11.69 6.58 12.57
CA ARG A 211 -11.94 7.15 13.89
C ARG A 211 -10.77 6.93 14.83
N SER A 212 -10.24 5.72 14.89
CA SER A 212 -9.09 5.40 15.72
C SER A 212 -7.83 6.19 15.30
N ALA A 213 -7.61 6.37 13.99
CA ALA A 213 -6.50 7.20 13.50
C ALA A 213 -6.67 8.68 13.90
N LEU A 214 -7.90 9.23 13.80
CA LEU A 214 -8.20 10.59 14.22
C LEU A 214 -7.98 10.77 15.72
N GLU A 215 -8.51 9.86 16.54
CA GLU A 215 -8.35 9.89 17.99
C GLU A 215 -6.88 9.83 18.39
N SER A 216 -6.10 8.92 17.80
CA SER A 216 -4.65 8.79 18.07
C SER A 216 -3.85 10.04 17.68
N ALA A 217 -4.34 10.83 16.72
CA ALA A 217 -3.74 12.08 16.27
C ALA A 217 -4.26 13.34 17.01
N GLY A 218 -5.18 13.21 17.96
CA GLY A 218 -5.84 14.33 18.63
C GLY A 218 -6.90 15.04 17.79
N ASN A 219 -7.56 14.32 16.90
CA ASN A 219 -8.65 14.78 16.03
C ASN A 219 -8.31 16.01 15.16
N PRO A 220 -7.22 15.99 14.38
CA PRO A 220 -6.88 17.09 13.48
C PRO A 220 -7.93 17.21 12.37
N LYS A 221 -8.09 18.40 11.79
CA LYS A 221 -8.75 18.56 10.51
C LYS A 221 -7.99 17.76 9.45
N ILE A 222 -8.68 17.02 8.61
CA ILE A 222 -8.09 16.31 7.46
C ILE A 222 -8.37 17.10 6.19
N ASP A 223 -7.33 17.45 5.45
CA ASP A 223 -7.47 18.19 4.19
C ASP A 223 -7.77 17.26 3.03
N VAL A 224 -7.11 16.09 2.98
CA VAL A 224 -7.27 15.10 1.90
C VAL A 224 -7.38 13.70 2.48
N VAL A 225 -8.26 12.87 1.89
CA VAL A 225 -8.23 11.41 2.05
C VAL A 225 -7.83 10.77 0.74
N ILE A 226 -6.74 9.99 0.77
CA ILE A 226 -6.38 9.10 -0.33
C ILE A 226 -7.09 7.78 -0.11
N THR A 227 -8.07 7.50 -0.96
CA THR A 227 -8.96 6.34 -0.80
C THR A 227 -8.32 5.04 -1.24
N HIS A 228 -8.82 3.94 -0.71
CA HIS A 228 -8.52 2.61 -1.21
C HIS A 228 -9.24 2.31 -2.52
N CYS A 229 -10.38 2.88 -2.78
CA CYS A 229 -11.27 2.62 -3.93
C CYS A 229 -10.56 1.97 -5.13
N THR A 230 -10.95 0.73 -5.47
CA THR A 230 -10.28 -0.08 -6.50
C THR A 230 -10.96 -0.05 -7.87
N GLY A 231 -12.06 0.70 -7.99
CA GLY A 231 -12.91 0.71 -9.19
C GLY A 231 -14.03 -0.33 -9.16
N THR A 232 -14.24 -1.02 -8.04
CA THR A 232 -15.39 -1.94 -7.89
C THR A 232 -16.62 -1.17 -7.40
N ILE A 233 -17.81 -1.53 -7.88
CA ILE A 233 -19.06 -0.81 -7.52
C ILE A 233 -19.32 -0.88 -6.01
N LYS A 234 -19.24 -2.07 -5.43
CA LYS A 234 -19.54 -2.28 -4.00
C LYS A 234 -18.43 -1.74 -3.11
N GLY A 235 -17.17 -1.99 -3.44
CA GLY A 235 -16.04 -1.55 -2.63
C GLY A 235 -15.89 -0.04 -2.57
N ASP A 236 -15.98 0.63 -3.72
CA ASP A 236 -15.90 2.09 -3.77
C ASP A 236 -17.05 2.73 -3.00
N ARG A 237 -18.29 2.20 -3.15
CA ARG A 237 -19.44 2.70 -2.39
C ARG A 237 -19.28 2.52 -0.89
N ALA A 238 -18.81 1.36 -0.44
CA ALA A 238 -18.59 1.08 0.98
C ALA A 238 -17.60 2.06 1.61
N GLU A 239 -16.50 2.35 0.93
CA GLU A 239 -15.52 3.32 1.43
C GLU A 239 -16.07 4.76 1.44
N LEU A 240 -16.77 5.18 0.37
CA LEU A 240 -17.36 6.52 0.35
C LEU A 240 -18.45 6.69 1.41
N ASN A 241 -19.24 5.64 1.69
CA ASN A 241 -20.19 5.64 2.81
C ASN A 241 -19.46 5.74 4.17
N ALA A 242 -18.34 5.03 4.34
CA ALA A 242 -17.53 5.12 5.55
C ALA A 242 -16.96 6.53 5.77
N ILE A 243 -16.47 7.17 4.71
CA ILE A 243 -15.96 8.56 4.77
C ILE A 243 -17.07 9.53 5.13
N GLU A 244 -18.27 9.38 4.54
CA GLU A 244 -19.46 10.16 4.89
C GLU A 244 -19.82 10.01 6.37
N ALA A 245 -19.82 8.77 6.88
CA ALA A 245 -20.18 8.48 8.28
C ALA A 245 -19.16 9.02 9.29
N VAL A 246 -17.89 9.18 8.89
CA VAL A 246 -16.85 9.72 9.77
C VAL A 246 -16.75 11.23 9.72
N PHE A 247 -16.81 11.82 8.53
CA PHE A 247 -16.56 13.26 8.33
C PHE A 247 -17.83 14.10 8.18
N GLY A 248 -18.96 13.51 7.82
CA GLY A 248 -20.24 14.20 7.67
C GLY A 248 -20.14 15.41 6.74
N ALA A 249 -20.56 16.58 7.23
CA ALA A 249 -20.52 17.84 6.47
C ALA A 249 -19.10 18.42 6.26
N GLN A 250 -18.13 17.97 7.02
CA GLN A 250 -16.74 18.45 6.95
C GLN A 250 -15.87 17.52 6.11
N LYS A 251 -16.35 17.15 4.91
CA LYS A 251 -15.65 16.23 4.03
C LYS A 251 -14.29 16.77 3.58
N PRO A 252 -13.22 15.98 3.74
CA PRO A 252 -11.94 16.28 3.11
C PRO A 252 -12.03 16.12 1.59
N LEU A 253 -11.03 16.64 0.87
CA LEU A 253 -10.84 16.32 -0.54
C LEU A 253 -10.55 14.83 -0.69
N LEU A 254 -11.07 14.21 -1.74
CA LEU A 254 -10.89 12.79 -2.00
C LEU A 254 -10.11 12.57 -3.29
N THR A 255 -9.14 11.66 -3.24
CA THR A 255 -8.37 11.25 -4.42
C THR A 255 -7.85 9.82 -4.28
N ASN A 256 -7.27 9.26 -5.34
CA ASN A 256 -6.41 8.08 -5.35
C ASN A 256 -5.60 8.02 -6.66
N ASN A 257 -4.70 7.05 -6.74
CA ASN A 257 -3.80 6.87 -7.89
C ASN A 257 -4.09 5.61 -8.73
N LYS A 258 -5.15 4.86 -8.44
CA LYS A 258 -5.43 3.60 -9.12
C LYS A 258 -5.85 3.75 -10.59
N TRP A 259 -6.33 4.91 -10.95
CA TRP A 259 -6.61 5.25 -12.34
C TRP A 259 -5.33 5.38 -13.19
N GLN A 260 -4.19 5.67 -12.57
CA GLN A 260 -2.89 5.82 -13.23
C GLN A 260 -2.18 4.48 -13.42
N HIS A 261 -2.03 3.70 -12.34
CA HIS A 261 -1.21 2.48 -12.34
C HIS A 261 -1.95 1.22 -11.91
N GLY A 262 -3.26 1.29 -11.77
CA GLY A 262 -4.05 0.14 -11.35
C GLY A 262 -3.91 -0.17 -9.85
N HIS A 263 -4.49 -1.29 -9.45
CA HIS A 263 -4.42 -1.78 -8.08
C HIS A 263 -3.19 -2.69 -7.90
N THR A 264 -2.23 -2.23 -7.15
CA THR A 264 -0.94 -2.90 -6.88
C THR A 264 -0.98 -3.75 -5.61
N TYR A 265 -2.13 -4.29 -5.23
CA TYR A 265 -2.31 -5.17 -4.06
C TYR A 265 -1.59 -4.65 -2.81
N GLY A 266 -0.67 -5.46 -2.24
CA GLY A 266 0.07 -5.14 -1.02
C GLY A 266 0.96 -3.91 -1.11
N ALA A 267 1.38 -3.49 -2.30
CA ALA A 267 2.14 -2.26 -2.52
C ALA A 267 1.26 -0.99 -2.57
N SER A 268 -0.06 -1.14 -2.72
CA SER A 268 -0.98 -0.01 -2.94
C SER A 268 -0.87 1.08 -1.86
N GLY A 269 -0.79 0.68 -0.58
CA GLY A 269 -0.62 1.62 0.52
C GLY A 269 0.69 2.40 0.46
N ALA A 270 1.77 1.78 -0.02
CA ALA A 270 3.07 2.44 -0.19
C ALA A 270 3.03 3.50 -1.31
N LEU A 271 2.39 3.19 -2.44
CA LEU A 271 2.22 4.16 -3.53
C LEU A 271 1.33 5.33 -3.12
N ASN A 272 0.26 5.06 -2.35
CA ASN A 272 -0.58 6.12 -1.77
C ASN A 272 0.20 6.98 -0.77
N LEU A 273 1.10 6.39 0.03
CA LEU A 273 1.95 7.14 0.95
C LEU A 273 2.92 8.07 0.19
N GLY A 274 3.53 7.59 -0.90
CA GLY A 274 4.35 8.42 -1.77
C GLY A 274 3.57 9.61 -2.35
N MET A 275 2.34 9.36 -2.84
CA MET A 275 1.45 10.41 -3.32
C MET A 275 1.11 11.44 -2.23
N ALA A 276 0.83 10.98 -1.00
CA ALA A 276 0.54 11.86 0.13
C ALA A 276 1.74 12.77 0.46
N ILE A 277 2.94 12.20 0.52
CA ILE A 277 4.17 12.95 0.77
C ILE A 277 4.39 14.00 -0.32
N GLU A 278 4.22 13.62 -1.60
CA GLU A 278 4.39 14.54 -2.72
C GLU A 278 3.38 15.70 -2.67
N MET A 279 2.10 15.42 -2.38
CA MET A 279 1.08 16.46 -2.21
C MET A 279 1.41 17.42 -1.07
N LEU A 280 1.86 16.92 0.08
CA LEU A 280 2.25 17.74 1.22
C LEU A 280 3.49 18.60 0.94
N GLN A 281 4.51 18.02 0.28
CA GLN A 281 5.74 18.76 -0.05
C GLN A 281 5.55 19.81 -1.11
N ARG A 282 4.77 19.53 -2.15
CA ARG A 282 4.49 20.45 -3.25
C ARG A 282 3.32 21.38 -2.98
N ASN A 283 2.60 21.17 -1.90
CA ASN A 283 1.36 21.87 -1.59
C ASN A 283 0.37 21.84 -2.76
N THR A 284 0.18 20.69 -3.37
CA THR A 284 -0.63 20.52 -4.59
C THR A 284 -1.56 19.34 -4.44
N PHE A 285 -2.86 19.56 -4.61
CA PHE A 285 -3.85 18.47 -4.69
C PHE A 285 -3.78 17.78 -6.06
N GLN A 286 -3.81 16.47 -6.09
CA GLN A 286 -3.85 15.67 -7.31
C GLN A 286 -5.28 15.16 -7.57
N PRO A 287 -6.05 15.80 -8.45
CA PRO A 287 -7.42 15.38 -8.76
C PRO A 287 -7.46 14.14 -9.63
N ILE A 288 -8.60 13.47 -9.65
CA ILE A 288 -8.89 12.37 -10.59
C ILE A 288 -9.52 12.98 -11.85
N PRO A 289 -8.93 12.81 -13.05
CA PRO A 289 -9.24 13.63 -14.24
C PRO A 289 -10.63 13.37 -14.83
N TYR A 290 -11.34 12.34 -14.43
CA TYR A 290 -12.68 12.01 -14.92
C TYR A 290 -13.79 12.26 -13.88
N LEU A 291 -13.43 12.82 -12.74
CA LEU A 291 -14.40 13.31 -11.74
C LEU A 291 -14.59 14.82 -11.91
N ASP A 292 -15.69 15.32 -11.38
CA ASP A 292 -16.00 16.75 -11.41
C ASP A 292 -14.87 17.57 -10.76
N GLU A 293 -14.69 18.80 -11.21
CA GLU A 293 -13.70 19.72 -10.69
C GLU A 293 -13.93 19.97 -9.20
N VAL A 294 -12.84 20.01 -8.45
CA VAL A 294 -12.84 20.32 -7.02
C VAL A 294 -12.87 21.83 -6.87
N ASN A 295 -13.95 22.37 -6.32
CA ASN A 295 -14.18 23.81 -6.27
C ASN A 295 -13.35 24.56 -5.22
N GLU A 296 -12.85 23.86 -4.17
CA GLU A 296 -12.10 24.50 -3.07
C GLU A 296 -10.94 23.60 -2.61
N VAL A 297 -9.75 23.86 -3.15
CA VAL A 297 -8.52 23.29 -2.62
C VAL A 297 -7.99 24.24 -1.53
N PRO A 298 -7.65 23.75 -0.33
CA PRO A 298 -7.05 24.58 0.71
C PRO A 298 -5.79 25.28 0.20
N GLU A 299 -5.58 26.54 0.59
CA GLU A 299 -4.37 27.29 0.26
C GLU A 299 -3.10 26.55 0.71
N LYS A 300 -3.20 25.81 1.81
CA LYS A 300 -2.14 24.97 2.35
C LYS A 300 -2.66 23.59 2.76
N LEU A 301 -2.06 22.54 2.17
CA LEU A 301 -2.29 21.17 2.58
C LEU A 301 -1.39 20.85 3.78
N GLN A 302 -2.02 20.48 4.90
CA GLN A 302 -1.31 20.17 6.14
C GLN A 302 -1.43 18.70 6.55
N THR A 303 -2.57 18.09 6.23
CA THR A 303 -2.89 16.75 6.71
C THR A 303 -3.50 15.90 5.61
N VAL A 304 -2.98 14.70 5.46
CA VAL A 304 -3.48 13.69 4.52
C VAL A 304 -3.73 12.39 5.26
N MET A 305 -4.94 11.86 5.16
CA MET A 305 -5.27 10.51 5.61
C MET A 305 -5.17 9.53 4.43
N ILE A 306 -4.63 8.36 4.67
CA ILE A 306 -4.49 7.30 3.67
C ILE A 306 -5.22 6.08 4.16
N ASN A 307 -6.18 5.59 3.39
CA ASN A 307 -6.92 4.38 3.70
C ASN A 307 -6.41 3.19 2.88
N ALA A 308 -6.42 2.03 3.51
CA ALA A 308 -6.31 0.76 2.81
C ALA A 308 -7.18 -0.29 3.48
N VAL A 309 -7.71 -1.20 2.66
CA VAL A 309 -8.48 -2.35 3.15
C VAL A 309 -8.17 -3.56 2.29
N GLY A 310 -8.05 -4.71 2.92
CA GLY A 310 -7.78 -5.98 2.26
C GLY A 310 -8.96 -6.95 2.30
N PHE A 311 -8.91 -7.98 1.48
CA PHE A 311 -9.80 -9.13 1.64
C PHE A 311 -9.67 -9.66 3.08
N GLY A 312 -10.80 -10.03 3.67
CA GLY A 312 -10.87 -10.38 5.09
C GLY A 312 -11.30 -9.23 5.99
N GLY A 313 -11.63 -8.04 5.42
CA GLY A 313 -12.17 -6.91 6.18
C GLY A 313 -11.15 -6.21 7.08
N ASN A 314 -9.86 -6.26 6.72
CA ASN A 314 -8.79 -5.60 7.47
C ASN A 314 -8.60 -4.17 6.96
N GLY A 315 -9.19 -3.20 7.65
CA GLY A 315 -9.04 -1.76 7.37
C GLY A 315 -7.89 -1.13 8.16
N ILE A 316 -7.21 -0.18 7.55
CA ILE A 316 -6.18 0.65 8.18
C ILE A 316 -6.21 2.06 7.61
N SER A 317 -6.04 3.04 8.48
CA SER A 317 -5.92 4.46 8.14
C SER A 317 -4.66 5.04 8.78
N VAL A 318 -3.88 5.80 8.00
CA VAL A 318 -2.66 6.47 8.45
C VAL A 318 -2.80 7.95 8.16
N ILE A 319 -2.48 8.81 9.13
CA ILE A 319 -2.52 10.27 8.98
C ILE A 319 -1.10 10.80 8.90
N LEU A 320 -0.80 11.49 7.79
CA LEU A 320 0.41 12.26 7.62
C LEU A 320 0.15 13.74 7.89
N LYS A 321 1.13 14.40 8.47
CA LYS A 321 1.19 15.85 8.63
C LYS A 321 2.39 16.42 7.90
N SER A 322 2.20 17.56 7.26
CA SER A 322 3.28 18.35 6.65
C SER A 322 4.32 18.74 7.70
N LYS A 323 5.57 18.80 7.28
CA LYS A 323 6.68 19.32 8.09
C LYS A 323 6.62 20.84 8.27
N ILE A 324 5.99 21.54 7.33
CA ILE A 324 6.00 23.01 7.22
C ILE A 324 4.72 23.61 7.79
#